data_992f632bba8122879cca4108343f65aa
#
_entry.id   992f632bba8122879cca4108343f65aa
#
_cell.length_a   1.000
_cell.length_b   1.000
_cell.length_c   1.000
_cell.angle_alpha   90.00
_cell.angle_beta   90.00
_cell.angle_gamma   90.00
#
_symmetry.space_group_name_H-M   'P 1'
#
loop_
_entity.id
_entity.type
_entity.pdbx_description
1 polymer ?
#
loop_
_entity_poly.entity_id
_entity_poly.type
_entity_poly.pdbx_seq_one_letter_code
_entity_poly.pdbx_strand_id
1 'polypeptide(L)'
;MSPAELRVDRVLGDGPFREIGEPRVAAVSPDGRLIVVGGALAHPQWHGQDVSARSRPHPGWYPVGVYRTDDLSCRYHLTTRWRSNAIAFHPTLPLVAIGTGSYDGGWAYEGELLLLDLDSGSVVSLLPHWREVRRVTWRDASTLDLVLAIPCDEDEKRFGATSLAWAVTRDDWASATDGMLRPPFGADPVPDPPRADPAAAAAHLDRLGRERGRTWAPRRTVWAVRGLSDGRILAALEGIGLECWSGASGEPLWRVPAEGAGCQITVSPDERSALALTQTPPRFQDRGWTTDPSVLRRVDLARGDVRETETAATPVVVTARADGWWALRDTRHDSRVARGDVLLRTPDGEPAATAQPGRYDLFNHFFDIRYAPELLFLQGRRDNPWRDKWVTAVAAPEGRVRRLFPLEWDASRGGHLCGGAGAYLDDASGPALVHTGVVHDGAGLLPGNAFVVRRAYPRGAAQWVFTADHQATALDAADGFVYVVFNSGELVVLDARDGAVRLRRELRVNGHRVVPLSLTRVAAGRLVIGTLDGRLLDCTVLT
;
A
#
# COMPACT_ATOMS: atom_id res chain seq x y z
N MET A 1 -27.86 22.85 -3.36
CA MET A 1 -26.81 22.14 -4.12
C MET A 1 -27.08 20.67 -3.98
N SER A 2 -27.12 19.91 -5.08
CA SER A 2 -27.18 18.45 -4.99
C SER A 2 -25.95 17.94 -4.25
N PRO A 3 -26.06 16.85 -3.48
CA PRO A 3 -24.88 16.26 -2.84
C PRO A 3 -23.88 15.81 -3.93
N ALA A 4 -22.61 16.07 -3.71
CA ALA A 4 -21.57 15.59 -4.61
C ALA A 4 -21.58 14.06 -4.66
N GLU A 5 -21.39 13.50 -5.83
CA GLU A 5 -21.43 12.05 -6.08
C GLU A 5 -20.13 11.57 -6.73
N LEU A 6 -19.68 10.37 -6.33
CA LEU A 6 -18.58 9.66 -6.98
C LEU A 6 -19.15 8.50 -7.80
N ARG A 7 -18.76 8.45 -9.06
CA ARG A 7 -19.05 7.33 -9.94
C ARG A 7 -17.74 6.72 -10.44
N VAL A 8 -17.59 5.42 -10.30
CA VAL A 8 -16.52 4.66 -10.94
C VAL A 8 -16.99 4.33 -12.36
N ASP A 9 -16.41 4.98 -13.34
CA ASP A 9 -16.80 4.82 -14.75
C ASP A 9 -16.17 3.57 -15.36
N ARG A 10 -14.91 3.28 -14.98
CA ARG A 10 -14.16 2.13 -15.47
C ARG A 10 -13.19 1.62 -14.42
N VAL A 11 -12.90 0.32 -14.48
CA VAL A 11 -11.85 -0.34 -13.71
C VAL A 11 -10.84 -0.91 -14.71
N LEU A 12 -9.63 -0.32 -14.76
CA LEU A 12 -8.56 -0.76 -15.63
C LEU A 12 -7.67 -1.76 -14.88
N GLY A 13 -7.11 -2.72 -15.61
CA GLY A 13 -6.27 -3.74 -15.02
C GLY A 13 -7.04 -4.75 -14.16
N ASP A 14 -8.37 -4.81 -14.27
CA ASP A 14 -9.19 -5.82 -13.61
C ASP A 14 -9.02 -7.22 -14.25
N GLY A 15 -9.44 -8.25 -13.54
CA GLY A 15 -9.35 -9.65 -14.01
C GLY A 15 -9.67 -10.63 -12.89
N PRO A 16 -9.69 -11.93 -13.21
CA PRO A 16 -9.97 -12.96 -12.22
C PRO A 16 -8.93 -12.94 -11.09
N PHE A 17 -9.38 -13.23 -9.88
CA PHE A 17 -8.55 -13.30 -8.66
C PHE A 17 -7.76 -12.02 -8.34
N ARG A 18 -8.25 -10.86 -8.80
CA ARG A 18 -7.52 -9.60 -8.63
C ARG A 18 -7.38 -9.20 -7.16
N GLU A 19 -8.39 -9.51 -6.36
CA GLU A 19 -8.50 -9.15 -4.95
C GLU A 19 -7.38 -9.73 -4.09
N ILE A 20 -6.78 -10.86 -4.51
CA ILE A 20 -5.80 -11.57 -3.67
C ILE A 20 -4.34 -11.18 -3.94
N GLY A 21 -4.04 -10.42 -5.00
CA GLY A 21 -2.66 -10.09 -5.37
C GLY A 21 -1.81 -11.33 -5.69
N GLU A 22 -0.76 -11.58 -4.91
CA GLU A 22 0.08 -12.78 -5.06
C GLU A 22 -0.53 -13.96 -4.27
N PRO A 23 -0.93 -15.06 -4.93
CA PRO A 23 -1.47 -16.21 -4.23
C PRO A 23 -0.41 -16.90 -3.38
N ARG A 24 -0.81 -17.34 -2.19
CA ARG A 24 0.07 -18.04 -1.24
C ARG A 24 -0.35 -19.47 -1.00
N VAL A 25 -1.64 -19.69 -0.88
CA VAL A 25 -2.25 -21.00 -0.63
C VAL A 25 -3.60 -21.04 -1.31
N ALA A 26 -3.97 -22.18 -1.86
CA ALA A 26 -5.27 -22.39 -2.46
C ALA A 26 -5.82 -23.77 -2.09
N ALA A 27 -7.13 -23.87 -1.92
CA ALA A 27 -7.84 -25.12 -1.73
C ALA A 27 -9.14 -25.12 -2.53
N VAL A 28 -9.50 -26.27 -3.11
CA VAL A 28 -10.73 -26.46 -3.87
C VAL A 28 -11.73 -27.24 -3.02
N SER A 29 -13.01 -26.84 -3.08
CA SER A 29 -14.09 -27.55 -2.38
C SER A 29 -14.23 -29.01 -2.88
N PRO A 30 -14.72 -29.92 -2.03
CA PRO A 30 -14.89 -31.33 -2.41
C PRO A 30 -15.74 -31.55 -3.66
N ASP A 31 -16.70 -30.68 -3.92
CA ASP A 31 -17.57 -30.71 -5.12
C ASP A 31 -16.96 -29.98 -6.35
N GLY A 32 -15.79 -29.37 -6.20
CA GLY A 32 -15.08 -28.65 -7.24
C GLY A 32 -15.70 -27.30 -7.65
N ARG A 33 -16.74 -26.81 -6.95
CA ARG A 33 -17.47 -25.59 -7.34
C ARG A 33 -16.87 -24.30 -6.80
N LEU A 34 -16.11 -24.39 -5.73
CA LEU A 34 -15.48 -23.25 -5.09
C LEU A 34 -13.98 -23.45 -4.98
N ILE A 35 -13.24 -22.35 -5.03
CA ILE A 35 -11.84 -22.30 -4.63
C ILE A 35 -11.66 -21.17 -3.62
N VAL A 36 -10.97 -21.45 -2.53
CA VAL A 36 -10.52 -20.46 -1.56
C VAL A 36 -9.04 -20.22 -1.73
N VAL A 37 -8.68 -18.96 -1.83
CA VAL A 37 -7.29 -18.53 -2.09
C VAL A 37 -6.88 -17.51 -1.05
N GLY A 38 -5.83 -17.83 -0.30
CA GLY A 38 -5.11 -16.87 0.53
C GLY A 38 -4.03 -16.18 -0.29
N GLY A 39 -3.99 -14.87 -0.25
CA GLY A 39 -3.05 -14.06 -1.01
C GLY A 39 -2.22 -13.13 -0.17
N ALA A 40 -1.38 -12.34 -0.83
CA ALA A 40 -0.63 -11.24 -0.25
C ALA A 40 -0.62 -10.06 -1.20
N LEU A 41 -0.90 -8.88 -0.67
CA LEU A 41 -0.68 -7.61 -1.32
C LEU A 41 0.65 -7.03 -0.82
N ALA A 42 1.28 -6.14 -1.59
CA ALA A 42 2.55 -5.58 -1.17
C ALA A 42 2.42 -4.79 0.12
N HIS A 43 3.46 -4.83 0.92
CA HIS A 43 3.50 -4.15 2.19
C HIS A 43 3.68 -2.63 1.99
N PRO A 44 2.79 -1.76 2.50
CA PRO A 44 2.88 -0.31 2.30
C PRO A 44 4.10 0.38 2.94
N GLN A 45 4.91 -0.31 3.74
CA GLN A 45 6.11 0.26 4.40
C GLN A 45 7.15 0.85 3.45
N TRP A 46 7.08 0.56 2.15
CA TRP A 46 8.09 0.98 1.18
C TRP A 46 8.15 2.46 0.90
N HIS A 47 7.08 3.16 1.12
CA HIS A 47 7.00 4.60 0.94
C HIS A 47 6.86 5.34 2.27
N GLY A 48 7.44 4.74 3.35
CA GLY A 48 7.37 5.31 4.68
C GLY A 48 5.96 5.49 5.22
N GLN A 49 5.00 4.80 4.67
CA GLN A 49 3.73 4.63 5.33
C GLN A 49 3.97 3.65 6.47
N ASP A 50 4.35 4.19 7.63
CA ASP A 50 4.51 3.38 8.82
C ASP A 50 3.16 2.79 9.19
N VAL A 51 3.09 1.53 8.97
CA VAL A 51 1.97 0.72 9.37
C VAL A 51 2.51 -0.18 10.46
N SER A 52 2.67 0.40 11.64
CA SER A 52 3.07 -0.42 12.78
C SER A 52 2.06 -1.56 12.93
N ALA A 53 2.55 -2.78 13.03
CA ALA A 53 1.74 -3.99 13.18
C ALA A 53 0.82 -3.96 14.42
N ARG A 54 0.96 -2.95 15.26
CA ARG A 54 0.18 -2.75 16.49
C ARG A 54 -1.04 -1.84 16.29
N SER A 55 -1.05 -0.98 15.28
CA SER A 55 -2.23 -0.21 14.93
C SER A 55 -3.17 -1.08 14.10
N ARG A 56 -4.39 -1.30 14.54
CA ARG A 56 -5.51 -2.03 13.95
C ARG A 56 -5.23 -2.72 12.61
N PRO A 57 -5.66 -3.98 12.38
CA PRO A 57 -5.34 -4.72 11.16
C PRO A 57 -5.66 -3.85 9.96
N HIS A 58 -4.65 -3.61 9.11
CA HIS A 58 -4.83 -2.88 7.87
C HIS A 58 -5.75 -3.69 6.97
N PRO A 59 -6.89 -3.14 6.54
CA PRO A 59 -7.71 -3.84 5.58
C PRO A 59 -6.89 -4.03 4.30
N GLY A 60 -6.58 -5.25 3.95
CA GLY A 60 -6.13 -5.57 2.61
C GLY A 60 -4.77 -6.23 2.40
N TRP A 61 -3.96 -6.46 3.43
CA TRP A 61 -2.60 -7.00 3.20
C TRP A 61 -2.55 -8.49 2.92
N TYR A 62 -3.35 -9.25 3.65
CA TYR A 62 -3.46 -10.69 3.48
C TYR A 62 -4.91 -11.04 3.16
N PRO A 63 -5.33 -10.81 1.92
CA PRO A 63 -6.67 -11.12 1.51
C PRO A 63 -6.89 -12.62 1.42
N VAL A 64 -8.13 -13.04 1.68
CA VAL A 64 -8.63 -14.36 1.34
C VAL A 64 -9.86 -14.19 0.49
N GLY A 65 -9.83 -14.76 -0.71
CA GLY A 65 -10.96 -14.75 -1.65
C GLY A 65 -11.59 -16.12 -1.78
N VAL A 66 -12.91 -16.17 -1.82
CA VAL A 66 -13.71 -17.35 -2.19
C VAL A 66 -14.26 -17.12 -3.58
N TYR A 67 -13.90 -17.96 -4.52
CA TYR A 67 -14.29 -17.80 -5.93
C TYR A 67 -15.10 -18.99 -6.41
N ARG A 68 -16.04 -18.74 -7.29
CA ARG A 68 -16.71 -19.76 -8.06
C ARG A 68 -15.76 -20.27 -9.13
N THR A 69 -15.71 -21.57 -9.37
CA THR A 69 -14.83 -22.14 -10.39
C THR A 69 -15.42 -22.07 -11.80
N ASP A 70 -16.74 -21.83 -11.94
CA ASP A 70 -17.46 -21.76 -13.21
C ASP A 70 -17.26 -20.43 -13.95
N ASP A 71 -17.26 -19.29 -13.24
CA ASP A 71 -17.15 -17.94 -13.80
C ASP A 71 -16.00 -17.12 -13.24
N LEU A 72 -15.29 -17.64 -12.22
CA LEU A 72 -14.19 -17.01 -11.49
C LEU A 72 -14.60 -15.75 -10.72
N SER A 73 -15.89 -15.58 -10.46
CA SER A 73 -16.39 -14.45 -9.66
C SER A 73 -16.02 -14.62 -8.19
N CYS A 74 -15.64 -13.50 -7.55
CA CYS A 74 -15.38 -13.45 -6.11
C CYS A 74 -16.72 -13.44 -5.36
N ARG A 75 -17.01 -14.50 -4.59
CA ARG A 75 -18.20 -14.61 -3.76
C ARG A 75 -18.03 -13.92 -2.42
N TYR A 76 -16.87 -14.14 -1.78
CA TYR A 76 -16.50 -13.54 -0.51
C TYR A 76 -15.05 -13.08 -0.57
N HIS A 77 -14.81 -11.93 0.04
CA HIS A 77 -13.48 -11.37 0.22
C HIS A 77 -13.31 -10.93 1.66
N LEU A 78 -12.32 -11.52 2.34
CA LEU A 78 -11.94 -11.14 3.68
C LEU A 78 -10.49 -10.67 3.70
N THR A 79 -10.14 -9.97 4.77
CA THR A 79 -8.77 -9.57 5.03
C THR A 79 -8.35 -10.11 6.38
N THR A 80 -7.17 -10.70 6.43
CA THR A 80 -6.59 -11.27 7.64
C THR A 80 -5.42 -10.43 8.11
N ARG A 81 -5.13 -10.46 9.39
CA ARG A 81 -4.00 -9.75 9.99
C ARG A 81 -2.67 -10.39 9.61
N TRP A 82 -2.65 -11.70 9.47
CA TRP A 82 -1.47 -12.48 9.12
C TRP A 82 -1.70 -13.24 7.82
N ARG A 83 -0.59 -13.64 7.18
CA ARG A 83 -0.64 -14.44 5.97
C ARG A 83 -1.36 -15.77 6.21
N SER A 84 -2.11 -16.22 5.20
CA SER A 84 -2.71 -17.55 5.21
C SER A 84 -1.65 -18.61 4.95
N ASN A 85 -1.56 -19.59 5.86
CA ASN A 85 -0.62 -20.71 5.78
C ASN A 85 -1.29 -21.99 5.31
N ALA A 86 -2.57 -22.19 5.65
CA ALA A 86 -3.32 -23.40 5.30
C ALA A 86 -4.81 -23.09 5.17
N ILE A 87 -5.50 -23.82 4.28
CA ILE A 87 -6.93 -23.74 4.04
C ILE A 87 -7.48 -25.16 3.91
N ALA A 88 -8.58 -25.47 4.61
CA ALA A 88 -9.23 -26.77 4.53
C ALA A 88 -10.75 -26.64 4.55
N PHE A 89 -11.42 -27.21 3.53
CA PHE A 89 -12.88 -27.33 3.51
C PHE A 89 -13.35 -28.42 4.44
N HIS A 90 -14.43 -28.13 5.19
CA HIS A 90 -15.11 -29.15 5.97
C HIS A 90 -15.70 -30.22 5.02
N PRO A 91 -15.63 -31.51 5.38
CA PRO A 91 -16.05 -32.57 4.48
C PRO A 91 -17.55 -32.57 4.12
N THR A 92 -18.41 -32.06 4.99
CA THR A 92 -19.87 -32.13 4.82
C THR A 92 -20.62 -30.80 5.06
N LEU A 93 -20.06 -29.88 5.83
CA LEU A 93 -20.68 -28.57 6.12
C LEU A 93 -20.11 -27.49 5.17
N PRO A 94 -20.85 -26.41 4.91
CA PRO A 94 -20.39 -25.29 4.11
C PRO A 94 -19.40 -24.40 4.90
N LEU A 95 -18.35 -25.01 5.47
CA LEU A 95 -17.38 -24.35 6.32
C LEU A 95 -15.95 -24.50 5.75
N VAL A 96 -15.14 -23.46 5.96
CA VAL A 96 -13.71 -23.48 5.61
C VAL A 96 -12.89 -23.02 6.81
N ALA A 97 -11.95 -23.86 7.23
CA ALA A 97 -10.94 -23.51 8.21
C ALA A 97 -9.74 -22.85 7.53
N ILE A 98 -9.28 -21.71 8.03
CA ILE A 98 -8.17 -20.92 7.51
C ILE A 98 -7.17 -20.69 8.64
N GLY A 99 -6.01 -21.30 8.51
CA GLY A 99 -4.89 -21.10 9.41
C GLY A 99 -4.03 -19.94 8.94
N THR A 100 -3.78 -18.96 9.81
CA THR A 100 -2.96 -17.79 9.52
C THR A 100 -1.82 -17.67 10.52
N GLY A 101 -0.79 -16.91 10.18
CA GLY A 101 0.23 -16.52 11.13
C GLY A 101 1.58 -16.23 10.51
N SER A 102 2.45 -15.67 11.34
CA SER A 102 3.85 -15.41 11.04
C SER A 102 4.65 -15.19 12.32
N TYR A 103 5.97 -15.32 12.21
CA TYR A 103 6.90 -14.85 13.23
C TYR A 103 6.96 -13.31 13.21
N ASP A 104 6.91 -12.68 14.37
CA ASP A 104 6.93 -11.20 14.50
C ASP A 104 8.30 -10.57 14.23
N GLY A 105 9.32 -11.40 14.07
CA GLY A 105 10.71 -10.99 13.86
C GLY A 105 11.48 -10.67 15.14
N GLY A 106 10.88 -10.85 16.29
CA GLY A 106 11.48 -10.53 17.58
C GLY A 106 11.39 -11.65 18.62
N TRP A 107 10.23 -12.26 18.76
CA TRP A 107 10.02 -13.23 19.84
C TRP A 107 8.83 -14.17 19.65
N ALA A 108 7.69 -13.70 19.10
CA ALA A 108 6.44 -14.44 19.10
C ALA A 108 6.02 -14.97 17.72
N TYR A 109 5.35 -16.13 17.73
CA TYR A 109 4.65 -16.69 16.57
C TYR A 109 3.15 -16.36 16.69
N GLU A 110 2.72 -15.28 16.06
CA GLU A 110 1.35 -14.80 16.11
C GLU A 110 0.50 -15.32 14.95
N GLY A 111 -0.80 -15.50 15.18
CA GLY A 111 -1.73 -15.94 14.14
C GLY A 111 -3.13 -16.20 14.68
N GLU A 112 -4.00 -16.68 13.79
CA GLU A 112 -5.40 -16.98 14.03
C GLU A 112 -5.82 -18.28 13.34
N LEU A 113 -6.82 -18.95 13.92
CA LEU A 113 -7.61 -19.96 13.23
C LEU A 113 -8.98 -19.36 12.94
N LEU A 114 -9.27 -19.10 11.68
CA LEU A 114 -10.56 -18.59 11.24
C LEU A 114 -11.44 -19.72 10.72
N LEU A 115 -12.74 -19.64 10.99
CA LEU A 115 -13.76 -20.48 10.39
C LEU A 115 -14.72 -19.59 9.59
N LEU A 116 -14.76 -19.79 8.29
CA LEU A 116 -15.62 -19.08 7.35
C LEU A 116 -16.84 -19.95 7.03
N ASP A 117 -18.01 -19.43 7.22
CA ASP A 117 -19.27 -20.00 6.74
C ASP A 117 -19.51 -19.58 5.29
N LEU A 118 -19.61 -20.55 4.39
CA LEU A 118 -19.76 -20.31 2.95
C LEU A 118 -21.18 -19.93 2.54
N ASP A 119 -22.18 -20.13 3.37
CA ASP A 119 -23.57 -19.75 3.07
C ASP A 119 -23.83 -18.29 3.42
N SER A 120 -23.40 -17.87 4.60
CA SER A 120 -23.58 -16.52 5.10
C SER A 120 -22.42 -15.56 4.80
N GLY A 121 -21.21 -16.07 4.58
CA GLY A 121 -19.97 -15.29 4.51
C GLY A 121 -19.47 -14.82 5.88
N SER A 122 -20.07 -15.28 6.97
CA SER A 122 -19.63 -14.92 8.32
C SER A 122 -18.32 -15.61 8.68
N VAL A 123 -17.51 -14.94 9.48
CA VAL A 123 -16.19 -15.43 9.92
C VAL A 123 -16.12 -15.35 11.44
N VAL A 124 -15.70 -16.43 12.07
CA VAL A 124 -15.37 -16.47 13.50
C VAL A 124 -13.89 -16.77 13.68
N SER A 125 -13.24 -16.11 14.64
CA SER A 125 -11.85 -16.36 15.01
C SER A 125 -11.80 -17.37 16.17
N LEU A 126 -11.71 -18.64 15.84
CA LEU A 126 -11.72 -19.74 16.82
C LEU A 126 -10.55 -19.65 17.80
N LEU A 127 -9.38 -19.25 17.30
CA LEU A 127 -8.14 -19.09 18.05
C LEU A 127 -7.57 -17.69 17.75
N PRO A 128 -8.03 -16.65 18.46
CA PRO A 128 -7.63 -15.29 18.16
C PRO A 128 -6.21 -14.97 18.67
N HIS A 129 -5.36 -14.41 17.81
CA HIS A 129 -4.10 -13.71 18.08
C HIS A 129 -2.96 -14.46 18.79
N TRP A 130 -3.09 -15.72 19.19
CA TRP A 130 -2.17 -16.34 20.13
C TRP A 130 -1.15 -17.31 19.54
N ARG A 131 -1.38 -17.81 18.34
CA ARG A 131 -0.53 -18.83 17.74
C ARG A 131 -0.57 -18.80 16.21
N GLU A 132 0.58 -18.85 15.59
CA GLU A 132 0.67 -19.18 14.17
C GLU A 132 0.07 -20.58 13.93
N VAL A 133 -0.91 -20.65 13.05
CA VAL A 133 -1.50 -21.90 12.59
C VAL A 133 -0.83 -22.28 11.28
N ARG A 134 0.03 -23.30 11.33
CA ARG A 134 0.87 -23.73 10.20
C ARG A 134 0.18 -24.71 9.26
N ARG A 135 -0.74 -25.54 9.82
CA ARG A 135 -1.51 -26.53 9.07
C ARG A 135 -2.88 -26.72 9.68
N VAL A 136 -3.87 -26.92 8.80
CA VAL A 136 -5.24 -27.33 9.15
C VAL A 136 -5.65 -28.48 8.24
N THR A 137 -6.30 -29.51 8.81
CA THR A 137 -6.80 -30.66 8.06
C THR A 137 -8.00 -31.24 8.79
N TRP A 138 -9.12 -31.39 8.09
CA TRP A 138 -10.25 -32.13 8.61
C TRP A 138 -9.95 -33.64 8.51
N ARG A 139 -9.90 -34.34 9.65
CA ARG A 139 -9.77 -35.79 9.70
C ARG A 139 -11.09 -36.45 9.32
N ASP A 140 -12.15 -35.89 9.82
CA ASP A 140 -13.55 -36.28 9.58
C ASP A 140 -14.47 -35.08 9.82
N ALA A 141 -15.81 -35.30 9.83
CA ALA A 141 -16.78 -34.23 10.03
C ALA A 141 -16.80 -33.62 11.45
N SER A 142 -16.17 -34.26 12.41
CA SER A 142 -16.14 -33.80 13.81
C SER A 142 -14.76 -33.35 14.25
N THR A 143 -13.68 -33.81 13.60
CA THR A 143 -12.33 -33.64 14.09
C THR A 143 -11.46 -32.80 13.15
N LEU A 144 -10.94 -31.69 13.67
CA LEU A 144 -9.98 -30.80 13.00
C LEU A 144 -8.58 -31.00 13.58
N ASP A 145 -7.65 -31.43 12.75
CA ASP A 145 -6.23 -31.55 13.09
C ASP A 145 -5.51 -30.26 12.78
N LEU A 146 -4.74 -29.78 13.72
CA LEU A 146 -3.99 -28.54 13.68
C LEU A 146 -2.50 -28.80 13.91
N VAL A 147 -1.65 -28.06 13.22
CA VAL A 147 -0.25 -27.87 13.59
C VAL A 147 -0.05 -26.39 13.89
N LEU A 148 0.29 -26.10 15.13
CA LEU A 148 0.52 -24.75 15.64
C LEU A 148 2.01 -24.52 15.82
N ALA A 149 2.47 -23.27 15.67
CA ALA A 149 3.80 -22.91 16.16
C ALA A 149 3.85 -22.97 17.69
N ILE A 150 5.04 -23.06 18.28
CA ILE A 150 5.25 -22.73 19.70
C ILE A 150 4.90 -21.27 19.97
N PRO A 151 4.64 -20.87 21.24
CA PRO A 151 4.29 -19.48 21.54
C PRO A 151 5.39 -18.48 21.18
N CYS A 152 6.62 -18.80 21.52
CA CYS A 152 7.79 -17.94 21.31
C CYS A 152 9.07 -18.75 21.15
N ASP A 153 10.13 -18.09 20.69
CA ASP A 153 11.43 -18.70 20.44
C ASP A 153 12.04 -19.39 21.67
N GLU A 154 11.83 -18.84 22.85
CA GLU A 154 12.38 -19.39 24.10
C GLU A 154 11.79 -20.76 24.42
N ASP A 155 10.59 -21.04 23.96
CA ASP A 155 9.90 -22.31 24.17
C ASP A 155 10.48 -23.46 23.32
N GLU A 156 11.29 -23.18 22.28
CA GLU A 156 11.93 -24.23 21.47
C GLU A 156 12.76 -25.18 22.31
N LYS A 157 13.51 -24.66 23.27
CA LYS A 157 14.32 -25.48 24.21
C LYS A 157 13.44 -26.34 25.09
N ARG A 158 12.26 -25.88 25.44
CA ARG A 158 11.30 -26.57 26.29
C ARG A 158 10.61 -27.72 25.56
N PHE A 159 10.19 -27.48 24.31
CA PHE A 159 9.44 -28.45 23.53
C PHE A 159 10.33 -29.33 22.64
N GLY A 160 11.55 -28.91 22.37
CA GLY A 160 12.46 -29.62 21.45
C GLY A 160 11.98 -29.57 19.98
N ALA A 161 11.03 -28.71 19.69
CA ALA A 161 10.44 -28.53 18.37
C ALA A 161 9.84 -27.11 18.24
N THR A 162 9.65 -26.65 17.01
CA THR A 162 9.01 -25.35 16.70
C THR A 162 7.53 -25.50 16.36
N SER A 163 7.01 -26.72 16.24
CA SER A 163 5.61 -27.04 15.92
C SER A 163 5.01 -28.03 16.92
N LEU A 164 3.72 -27.86 17.19
CA LEU A 164 2.93 -28.68 18.10
C LEU A 164 1.65 -29.17 17.39
N ALA A 165 1.37 -30.47 17.46
CA ALA A 165 0.14 -31.05 16.94
C ALA A 165 -1.00 -30.95 17.98
N TRP A 166 -2.19 -30.66 17.50
CA TRP A 166 -3.39 -30.60 18.30
C TRP A 166 -4.61 -31.04 17.49
N ALA A 167 -5.40 -31.97 18.03
CA ALA A 167 -6.67 -32.38 17.45
C ALA A 167 -7.81 -31.78 18.26
N VAL A 168 -8.80 -31.20 17.59
CA VAL A 168 -10.00 -30.63 18.18
C VAL A 168 -11.21 -31.42 17.67
N THR A 169 -11.93 -32.09 18.57
CA THR A 169 -13.16 -32.81 18.23
C THR A 169 -14.38 -32.04 18.71
N ARG A 170 -15.36 -31.88 17.84
CA ARG A 170 -16.62 -31.19 18.10
C ARG A 170 -17.73 -31.72 17.21
N ASP A 171 -18.93 -31.96 17.79
CA ASP A 171 -20.07 -32.48 17.04
C ASP A 171 -20.80 -31.38 16.22
N ASP A 172 -20.72 -30.13 16.68
CA ASP A 172 -21.41 -29.00 16.04
C ASP A 172 -20.41 -27.84 15.76
N TRP A 173 -19.79 -27.87 14.59
CA TRP A 173 -18.93 -26.81 14.11
C TRP A 173 -19.70 -25.58 13.60
N ALA A 174 -20.98 -25.73 13.21
CA ALA A 174 -21.78 -24.63 12.72
C ALA A 174 -22.10 -23.60 13.81
N SER A 175 -22.12 -24.02 15.08
CA SER A 175 -22.35 -23.15 16.26
C SER A 175 -21.03 -22.60 16.85
N ALA A 176 -19.92 -22.66 16.13
CA ALA A 176 -18.64 -22.17 16.63
C ALA A 176 -18.67 -20.64 16.84
N THR A 177 -17.99 -20.18 17.90
CA THR A 177 -17.94 -18.77 18.30
C THR A 177 -16.51 -18.29 18.48
N ASP A 178 -16.31 -16.97 18.48
CA ASP A 178 -15.01 -16.36 18.70
C ASP A 178 -14.34 -16.80 20.00
N GLY A 179 -13.04 -17.09 19.88
CA GLY A 179 -12.19 -17.42 21.03
C GLY A 179 -12.57 -18.71 21.76
N MET A 180 -13.34 -19.59 21.14
CA MET A 180 -13.79 -20.83 21.80
C MET A 180 -12.68 -21.85 22.03
N LEU A 181 -11.61 -21.81 21.23
CA LEU A 181 -10.52 -22.76 21.33
C LEU A 181 -9.41 -22.24 22.27
N ARG A 182 -8.84 -23.17 23.02
CA ARG A 182 -7.68 -22.91 23.89
C ARG A 182 -6.68 -24.01 23.65
N PRO A 183 -5.47 -23.71 23.10
CA PRO A 183 -4.45 -24.71 22.90
C PRO A 183 -4.04 -25.34 24.22
N PRO A 184 -3.93 -26.67 24.29
CA PRO A 184 -3.47 -27.34 25.49
C PRO A 184 -2.01 -27.02 25.78
N PHE A 185 -1.65 -26.98 27.06
CA PHE A 185 -0.24 -26.81 27.48
C PHE A 185 0.66 -28.01 27.11
N GLY A 186 0.07 -29.17 26.80
CA GLY A 186 0.75 -30.43 26.53
C GLY A 186 0.54 -30.98 25.12
N ALA A 187 0.46 -30.09 24.12
CA ALA A 187 0.41 -30.53 22.73
C ALA A 187 1.68 -31.28 22.31
N ASP A 188 1.57 -32.28 21.45
CA ASP A 188 2.66 -33.13 21.03
C ASP A 188 3.64 -32.41 20.08
N PRO A 189 4.93 -32.38 20.36
CA PRO A 189 5.94 -31.87 19.46
C PRO A 189 5.93 -32.62 18.12
N VAL A 190 5.96 -31.90 17.03
CA VAL A 190 6.00 -32.46 15.67
C VAL A 190 6.97 -31.67 14.79
N PRO A 191 7.50 -32.31 13.72
CA PRO A 191 8.28 -31.59 12.72
C PRO A 191 7.44 -30.47 12.08
N ASP A 192 8.11 -29.40 11.67
CA ASP A 192 7.46 -28.32 10.93
C ASP A 192 6.82 -28.87 9.64
N PRO A 193 5.54 -28.57 9.40
CA PRO A 193 4.93 -28.97 8.15
C PRO A 193 5.56 -28.18 6.99
N PRO A 194 5.57 -28.75 5.77
CA PRO A 194 5.99 -28.00 4.59
C PRO A 194 5.12 -26.75 4.46
N ARG A 195 5.77 -25.63 4.18
CA ARG A 195 5.07 -24.36 3.92
C ARG A 195 4.25 -24.48 2.65
N ALA A 196 3.15 -23.74 2.60
CA ALA A 196 2.37 -23.60 1.36
C ALA A 196 3.29 -23.12 0.22
N ASP A 197 3.10 -23.70 -0.97
CA ASP A 197 3.85 -23.34 -2.16
C ASP A 197 3.10 -22.28 -2.99
N PRO A 198 3.55 -21.01 -2.98
CA PRO A 198 2.94 -19.95 -3.77
C PRO A 198 2.96 -20.23 -5.28
N ALA A 199 3.99 -20.94 -5.78
CA ALA A 199 4.07 -21.26 -7.20
C ALA A 199 3.01 -22.30 -7.60
N ALA A 200 2.74 -23.28 -6.74
CA ALA A 200 1.66 -24.24 -6.96
C ALA A 200 0.28 -23.56 -6.93
N ALA A 201 0.06 -22.63 -5.98
CA ALA A 201 -1.18 -21.86 -5.94
C ALA A 201 -1.34 -21.01 -7.21
N ALA A 202 -0.30 -20.30 -7.65
CA ALA A 202 -0.32 -19.50 -8.87
C ALA A 202 -0.59 -20.34 -10.12
N ALA A 203 0.08 -21.50 -10.26
CA ALA A 203 -0.15 -22.42 -11.38
C ALA A 203 -1.58 -22.97 -11.42
N HIS A 204 -2.19 -23.17 -10.24
CA HIS A 204 -3.58 -23.61 -10.16
C HIS A 204 -4.55 -22.52 -10.65
N LEU A 205 -4.36 -21.27 -10.23
CA LEU A 205 -5.19 -20.15 -10.69
C LEU A 205 -5.04 -19.88 -12.19
N ASP A 206 -3.81 -19.94 -12.71
CA ASP A 206 -3.54 -19.78 -14.14
C ASP A 206 -4.24 -20.87 -14.97
N ARG A 207 -4.21 -22.12 -14.51
CA ARG A 207 -4.93 -23.23 -15.14
C ARG A 207 -6.44 -22.98 -15.15
N LEU A 208 -7.05 -22.64 -14.01
CA LEU A 208 -8.47 -22.31 -13.93
C LEU A 208 -8.86 -21.15 -14.84
N GLY A 209 -8.01 -20.10 -14.88
CA GLY A 209 -8.21 -18.98 -15.81
C GLY A 209 -8.27 -19.47 -17.26
N ARG A 210 -7.27 -20.21 -17.70
CA ARG A 210 -7.18 -20.75 -19.08
C ARG A 210 -8.36 -21.66 -19.42
N GLU A 211 -8.80 -22.53 -18.51
CA GLU A 211 -9.97 -23.40 -18.70
C GLU A 211 -11.27 -22.60 -18.93
N ARG A 212 -11.31 -21.34 -18.46
CA ARG A 212 -12.44 -20.41 -18.64
C ARG A 212 -12.19 -19.35 -19.73
N GLY A 213 -11.15 -19.52 -20.55
CA GLY A 213 -10.79 -18.56 -21.60
C GLY A 213 -10.34 -17.20 -21.08
N ARG A 214 -9.88 -17.12 -19.82
CA ARG A 214 -9.42 -15.90 -19.18
C ARG A 214 -7.93 -15.99 -18.85
N THR A 215 -7.20 -14.94 -19.18
CA THR A 215 -5.80 -14.84 -18.78
C THR A 215 -5.74 -14.26 -17.37
N TRP A 216 -5.08 -14.97 -16.47
CA TRP A 216 -4.74 -14.45 -15.17
C TRP A 216 -3.26 -14.07 -15.14
N ALA A 217 -2.97 -12.88 -14.63
CA ALA A 217 -1.61 -12.43 -14.32
C ALA A 217 -1.66 -11.71 -12.98
N PRO A 218 -0.74 -12.01 -12.06
CA PRO A 218 -0.69 -11.30 -10.79
C PRO A 218 -0.44 -9.81 -11.06
N ARG A 219 -1.24 -8.99 -10.43
CA ARG A 219 -1.15 -7.55 -10.49
C ARG A 219 -1.39 -7.01 -9.10
N ARG A 220 -0.60 -6.10 -8.62
CA ARG A 220 -0.71 -5.58 -7.26
C ARG A 220 -0.07 -4.20 -7.15
N THR A 221 -0.53 -3.45 -6.19
CA THR A 221 0.08 -2.22 -5.66
C THR A 221 0.46 -1.19 -6.70
N VAL A 222 -0.50 -0.38 -7.09
CA VAL A 222 -0.26 0.79 -7.95
C VAL A 222 0.25 1.95 -7.10
N TRP A 223 1.57 2.11 -7.04
CA TRP A 223 2.21 3.12 -6.20
C TRP A 223 2.11 4.53 -6.73
N ALA A 224 2.08 4.71 -8.05
CA ALA A 224 1.97 6.03 -8.65
C ALA A 224 1.06 6.01 -9.88
N VAL A 225 0.31 7.09 -10.05
CA VAL A 225 -0.50 7.36 -11.25
C VAL A 225 -0.29 8.80 -11.70
N ARG A 226 -0.33 9.03 -13.01
CA ARG A 226 -0.33 10.36 -13.63
C ARG A 226 -1.28 10.38 -14.82
N GLY A 227 -2.09 11.43 -14.90
CA GLY A 227 -2.86 11.75 -16.10
C GLY A 227 -2.03 12.60 -17.06
N LEU A 228 -2.17 12.38 -18.35
CA LEU A 228 -1.63 13.22 -19.40
C LEU A 228 -2.73 14.12 -19.99
N SER A 229 -2.33 15.24 -20.60
CA SER A 229 -3.27 16.21 -21.18
C SER A 229 -4.11 15.65 -22.33
N ASP A 230 -3.60 14.61 -23.03
CA ASP A 230 -4.33 13.89 -24.08
C ASP A 230 -5.27 12.79 -23.53
N GLY A 231 -5.41 12.71 -22.22
CA GLY A 231 -6.28 11.77 -21.52
C GLY A 231 -5.69 10.39 -21.28
N ARG A 232 -4.46 10.10 -21.72
CA ARG A 232 -3.75 8.86 -21.36
C ARG A 232 -3.46 8.83 -19.86
N ILE A 233 -3.32 7.61 -19.34
CA ILE A 233 -3.06 7.35 -17.91
C ILE A 233 -1.76 6.57 -17.80
N LEU A 234 -0.84 7.08 -16.99
CA LEU A 234 0.40 6.40 -16.62
C LEU A 234 0.23 5.77 -15.24
N ALA A 235 0.76 4.55 -15.06
CA ALA A 235 0.80 3.89 -13.76
C ALA A 235 2.13 3.17 -13.55
N ALA A 236 2.61 3.18 -12.32
CA ALA A 236 3.77 2.44 -11.87
C ALA A 236 3.38 1.52 -10.70
N LEU A 237 3.77 0.26 -10.77
CA LEU A 237 3.31 -0.77 -9.84
C LEU A 237 4.35 -1.89 -9.66
N GLU A 238 4.03 -2.84 -8.78
CA GLU A 238 4.86 -4.03 -8.56
C GLU A 238 5.12 -4.80 -9.86
N GLY A 239 6.39 -5.04 -10.19
CA GLY A 239 6.83 -5.73 -11.39
C GLY A 239 6.74 -4.93 -12.69
N ILE A 240 6.22 -3.70 -12.65
CA ILE A 240 6.05 -2.83 -13.81
C ILE A 240 6.56 -1.44 -13.46
N GLY A 241 7.68 -1.03 -14.06
CA GLY A 241 8.26 0.29 -13.83
C GLY A 241 7.35 1.41 -14.31
N LEU A 242 6.73 1.23 -15.48
CA LEU A 242 5.76 2.17 -16.05
C LEU A 242 4.85 1.45 -17.05
N GLU A 243 3.59 1.78 -17.04
CA GLU A 243 2.63 1.40 -18.08
C GLU A 243 1.79 2.59 -18.50
N CYS A 244 1.27 2.54 -19.73
CA CYS A 244 0.39 3.55 -20.27
C CYS A 244 -0.93 2.93 -20.72
N TRP A 245 -2.03 3.59 -20.40
CA TRP A 245 -3.37 3.21 -20.77
C TRP A 245 -4.03 4.28 -21.64
N SER A 246 -4.80 3.83 -22.62
CA SER A 246 -5.67 4.71 -23.40
C SER A 246 -6.77 5.28 -22.51
N GLY A 247 -6.86 6.60 -22.42
CA GLY A 247 -7.94 7.25 -21.70
C GLY A 247 -9.31 7.08 -22.37
N ALA A 248 -9.35 6.83 -23.67
CA ALA A 248 -10.59 6.63 -24.42
C ALA A 248 -11.09 5.18 -24.35
N SER A 249 -10.27 4.20 -24.75
CA SER A 249 -10.67 2.77 -24.77
C SER A 249 -10.50 2.07 -23.44
N GLY A 250 -9.60 2.54 -22.58
CA GLY A 250 -9.22 1.83 -21.34
C GLY A 250 -8.31 0.62 -21.59
N GLU A 251 -7.72 0.52 -22.79
CA GLU A 251 -6.79 -0.55 -23.13
C GLU A 251 -5.34 -0.15 -22.83
N PRO A 252 -4.49 -1.11 -22.43
CA PRO A 252 -3.07 -0.86 -22.27
C PRO A 252 -2.43 -0.59 -23.63
N LEU A 253 -1.68 0.51 -23.72
CA LEU A 253 -0.94 0.88 -24.95
C LEU A 253 0.45 0.26 -24.97
N TRP A 254 1.15 0.32 -23.86
CA TRP A 254 2.48 -0.27 -23.68
C TRP A 254 2.83 -0.45 -22.21
N ARG A 255 3.86 -1.28 -21.93
CA ARG A 255 4.40 -1.55 -20.59
C ARG A 255 5.91 -1.65 -20.63
N VAL A 256 6.54 -1.07 -19.60
CA VAL A 256 7.97 -1.20 -19.31
C VAL A 256 8.10 -2.09 -18.07
N PRO A 257 8.52 -3.35 -18.22
CA PRO A 257 8.70 -4.24 -17.08
C PRO A 257 9.84 -3.75 -16.18
N ALA A 258 9.81 -4.11 -14.91
CA ALA A 258 10.87 -3.82 -13.97
C ALA A 258 11.02 -4.93 -12.93
N GLU A 259 12.24 -5.09 -12.44
CA GLU A 259 12.47 -5.81 -11.18
C GLU A 259 12.13 -4.87 -10.02
N GLY A 260 11.34 -5.35 -9.06
CA GLY A 260 10.86 -4.54 -7.94
C GLY A 260 9.59 -3.75 -8.25
N ALA A 261 9.37 -2.69 -7.52
CA ALA A 261 8.19 -1.85 -7.62
C ALA A 261 8.46 -0.55 -8.35
N GLY A 262 7.67 -0.24 -9.36
CA GLY A 262 7.55 1.11 -9.88
C GLY A 262 6.86 1.98 -8.84
N CYS A 263 7.56 3.00 -8.33
CA CYS A 263 7.11 3.73 -7.14
C CYS A 263 6.87 5.22 -7.34
N GLN A 264 7.50 5.85 -8.32
CA GLN A 264 7.29 7.25 -8.64
C GLN A 264 7.28 7.49 -10.15
N ILE A 265 6.50 8.47 -10.58
CA ILE A 265 6.42 8.94 -11.96
C ILE A 265 6.56 10.46 -11.95
N THR A 266 7.54 10.97 -12.68
CA THR A 266 7.69 12.40 -12.95
C THR A 266 7.59 12.62 -14.45
N VAL A 267 6.58 13.36 -14.91
CA VAL A 267 6.33 13.64 -16.32
C VAL A 267 7.03 14.93 -16.71
N SER A 268 7.67 14.95 -17.88
CA SER A 268 8.26 16.18 -18.45
C SER A 268 7.16 17.21 -18.76
N PRO A 269 7.44 18.52 -18.68
CA PRO A 269 6.42 19.56 -18.93
C PRO A 269 5.80 19.52 -20.34
N ASP A 270 6.54 18.99 -21.32
CA ASP A 270 6.06 18.80 -22.70
C ASP A 270 5.33 17.47 -22.92
N GLU A 271 5.21 16.65 -21.87
CA GLU A 271 4.58 15.32 -21.88
C GLU A 271 5.15 14.35 -22.95
N ARG A 272 6.42 14.55 -23.36
CA ARG A 272 7.07 13.63 -24.29
C ARG A 272 7.81 12.50 -23.60
N SER A 273 8.22 12.70 -22.35
CA SER A 273 8.92 11.69 -21.56
C SER A 273 8.45 11.66 -20.12
N ALA A 274 8.72 10.56 -19.44
CA ALA A 274 8.60 10.45 -18.00
C ALA A 274 9.82 9.79 -17.38
N LEU A 275 10.16 10.18 -16.17
CA LEU A 275 11.06 9.45 -15.28
C LEU A 275 10.22 8.47 -14.45
N ALA A 276 10.56 7.21 -14.56
CA ALA A 276 9.99 6.14 -13.74
C ALA A 276 11.05 5.64 -12.77
N LEU A 277 10.77 5.74 -11.48
CA LEU A 277 11.62 5.20 -10.42
C LEU A 277 11.13 3.83 -10.01
N THR A 278 12.04 2.86 -9.95
CA THR A 278 11.78 1.53 -9.41
C THR A 278 12.68 1.25 -8.22
N GLN A 279 12.12 0.59 -7.21
CA GLN A 279 12.82 0.17 -6.02
C GLN A 279 12.50 -1.30 -5.71
N THR A 280 13.48 -2.00 -5.15
CA THR A 280 13.29 -3.34 -4.59
C THR A 280 13.07 -3.22 -3.08
N PRO A 281 12.23 -4.08 -2.46
CA PRO A 281 12.03 -4.06 -1.03
C PRO A 281 13.33 -4.27 -0.27
N PRO A 282 13.48 -3.61 0.88
CA PRO A 282 14.52 -3.98 1.81
C PRO A 282 14.36 -5.45 2.21
N ARG A 283 15.46 -6.18 2.22
CA ARG A 283 15.52 -7.58 2.62
C ARG A 283 16.35 -7.70 3.89
N PHE A 284 15.91 -8.52 4.82
CA PHE A 284 16.72 -8.85 5.97
C PHE A 284 17.64 -10.02 5.60
N GLN A 285 18.95 -9.78 5.53
CA GLN A 285 19.98 -10.77 5.23
C GLN A 285 21.12 -10.64 6.25
N ASP A 286 21.66 -11.76 6.68
CA ASP A 286 22.88 -11.85 7.51
C ASP A 286 22.93 -10.88 8.70
N ARG A 287 21.80 -10.74 9.42
CA ARG A 287 21.62 -9.84 10.58
C ARG A 287 21.52 -8.34 10.24
N GLY A 288 21.23 -7.98 9.00
CA GLY A 288 21.05 -6.59 8.58
C GLY A 288 19.98 -6.41 7.50
N TRP A 289 19.42 -5.20 7.42
CA TRP A 289 18.58 -4.80 6.30
C TRP A 289 19.44 -4.39 5.13
N THR A 290 19.25 -5.05 4.00
CA THR A 290 19.86 -4.65 2.72
C THR A 290 18.81 -4.02 1.82
N THR A 291 19.20 -2.99 1.12
CA THR A 291 18.37 -2.34 0.10
C THR A 291 19.09 -2.43 -1.23
N ASP A 292 18.39 -2.89 -2.25
CA ASP A 292 18.93 -2.87 -3.60
C ASP A 292 18.96 -1.42 -4.14
N PRO A 293 19.84 -1.11 -5.09
CA PRO A 293 19.86 0.19 -5.75
C PRO A 293 18.50 0.55 -6.37
N SER A 294 18.18 1.84 -6.39
CA SER A 294 17.04 2.35 -7.16
C SER A 294 17.41 2.46 -8.63
N VAL A 295 16.46 2.18 -9.52
CA VAL A 295 16.64 2.32 -10.96
C VAL A 295 15.69 3.39 -11.49
N LEU A 296 16.26 4.41 -12.13
CA LEU A 296 15.52 5.44 -12.85
C LEU A 296 15.55 5.13 -14.34
N ARG A 297 14.40 5.21 -14.98
CA ARG A 297 14.27 5.07 -16.43
C ARG A 297 13.59 6.28 -17.01
N ARG A 298 14.22 6.88 -18.03
CA ARG A 298 13.56 7.88 -18.87
C ARG A 298 12.85 7.16 -20.00
N VAL A 299 11.54 7.29 -20.04
CA VAL A 299 10.66 6.56 -20.97
C VAL A 299 10.03 7.55 -21.94
N ASP A 300 10.07 7.25 -23.23
CA ASP A 300 9.32 7.96 -24.27
C ASP A 300 7.82 7.65 -24.15
N LEU A 301 7.00 8.67 -24.00
CA LEU A 301 5.57 8.48 -23.74
C LEU A 301 4.73 8.13 -24.98
N ALA A 302 5.31 8.26 -26.18
CA ALA A 302 4.60 7.88 -27.40
C ALA A 302 4.60 6.35 -27.61
N ARG A 303 5.69 5.67 -27.25
CA ARG A 303 5.90 4.24 -27.55
C ARG A 303 6.24 3.38 -26.34
N GLY A 304 6.60 3.96 -25.20
CA GLY A 304 7.09 3.24 -24.04
C GLY A 304 8.57 2.81 -24.14
N ASP A 305 9.31 3.37 -25.09
CA ASP A 305 10.73 3.04 -25.28
C ASP A 305 11.56 3.64 -24.14
N VAL A 306 12.40 2.81 -23.51
CA VAL A 306 13.35 3.28 -22.49
C VAL A 306 14.53 3.93 -23.20
N ARG A 307 14.69 5.24 -23.02
CA ARG A 307 15.77 6.03 -23.64
C ARG A 307 17.04 6.03 -22.82
N GLU A 308 16.88 6.06 -21.49
CA GLU A 308 17.98 6.12 -20.54
C GLU A 308 17.67 5.28 -19.32
N THR A 309 18.70 4.70 -18.72
CA THR A 309 18.61 4.00 -17.45
C THR A 309 19.78 4.45 -16.56
N GLU A 310 19.46 4.95 -15.39
CA GLU A 310 20.41 5.31 -14.34
C GLU A 310 20.16 4.42 -13.12
N THR A 311 21.22 3.80 -12.59
CA THR A 311 21.17 3.04 -11.36
C THR A 311 21.81 3.85 -10.26
N ALA A 312 21.00 4.30 -9.30
CA ALA A 312 21.49 4.94 -8.10
C ALA A 312 22.08 3.89 -7.16
N ALA A 313 23.28 4.14 -6.64
CA ALA A 313 23.95 3.20 -5.71
C ALA A 313 23.17 2.95 -4.40
N THR A 314 22.13 3.71 -4.14
CA THR A 314 21.34 3.73 -2.91
C THR A 314 19.86 3.90 -3.22
N PRO A 315 18.97 3.58 -2.30
CA PRO A 315 17.57 3.98 -2.41
C PRO A 315 17.46 5.50 -2.51
N VAL A 316 16.71 5.98 -3.50
CA VAL A 316 16.49 7.41 -3.72
C VAL A 316 15.01 7.72 -3.89
N VAL A 317 14.64 8.97 -3.68
CA VAL A 317 13.35 9.54 -4.09
C VAL A 317 13.58 10.69 -5.05
N VAL A 318 12.61 10.91 -5.93
CA VAL A 318 12.60 12.03 -6.89
C VAL A 318 11.67 13.11 -6.35
N THR A 319 12.15 14.34 -6.28
CA THR A 319 11.34 15.53 -6.07
C THR A 319 11.39 16.38 -7.33
N ALA A 320 10.23 16.82 -7.83
CA ALA A 320 10.14 17.57 -9.06
C ALA A 320 9.48 18.94 -8.86
N ARG A 321 9.81 19.88 -9.73
CA ARG A 321 9.24 21.21 -9.86
C ARG A 321 8.34 21.28 -11.10
N ALA A 322 7.39 22.20 -11.11
CA ALA A 322 6.38 22.32 -12.18
C ALA A 322 6.99 22.58 -13.57
N ASP A 323 8.16 23.21 -13.64
CA ASP A 323 8.87 23.52 -14.90
C ASP A 323 9.84 22.41 -15.35
N GLY A 324 9.81 21.25 -14.68
CA GLY A 324 10.56 20.07 -15.08
C GLY A 324 11.93 19.90 -14.41
N TRP A 325 12.41 20.86 -13.61
CA TRP A 325 13.57 20.61 -12.75
C TRP A 325 13.26 19.53 -11.74
N TRP A 326 14.22 18.67 -11.45
CA TRP A 326 14.06 17.60 -10.50
C TRP A 326 15.34 17.33 -9.71
N ALA A 327 15.18 16.59 -8.64
CA ALA A 327 16.27 16.27 -7.73
C ALA A 327 16.16 14.85 -7.21
N LEU A 328 17.31 14.20 -7.05
CA LEU A 328 17.46 12.91 -6.38
C LEU A 328 17.89 13.12 -4.94
N ARG A 329 17.21 12.48 -4.01
CA ARG A 329 17.58 12.46 -2.61
C ARG A 329 17.82 11.04 -2.14
N ASP A 330 19.01 10.81 -1.55
CA ASP A 330 19.34 9.54 -0.88
C ASP A 330 18.41 9.33 0.33
N THR A 331 17.80 8.16 0.43
CA THR A 331 16.85 7.79 1.49
C THR A 331 17.39 6.71 2.42
N ARG A 332 18.69 6.40 2.37
CA ARG A 332 19.27 5.43 3.29
C ARG A 332 19.06 5.85 4.75
N HIS A 333 18.59 4.89 5.52
CA HIS A 333 18.47 5.03 6.96
C HIS A 333 19.75 4.56 7.67
N ASP A 334 20.85 5.26 7.45
CA ASP A 334 22.04 5.10 8.28
C ASP A 334 22.25 6.40 9.07
N SER A 335 22.07 6.30 10.38
CA SER A 335 22.25 7.43 11.30
C SER A 335 23.64 8.05 11.25
N ARG A 336 24.63 7.33 10.71
CA ARG A 336 26.03 7.78 10.61
C ARG A 336 26.34 8.46 9.28
N VAL A 337 25.55 8.22 8.21
CA VAL A 337 25.90 8.61 6.83
C VAL A 337 24.83 9.43 6.13
N ALA A 338 23.64 9.57 6.69
CA ALA A 338 22.54 10.31 6.05
C ALA A 338 22.87 11.81 5.94
N ARG A 339 23.68 12.20 4.94
CA ARG A 339 24.05 13.60 4.68
C ARG A 339 22.87 14.43 4.19
N GLY A 340 21.84 13.78 3.64
CA GLY A 340 20.68 14.47 3.10
C GLY A 340 21.00 15.27 1.83
N ASP A 341 22.13 14.96 1.17
CA ASP A 341 22.52 15.58 -0.09
C ASP A 341 21.48 15.30 -1.16
N VAL A 342 21.22 16.31 -1.97
CA VAL A 342 20.28 16.29 -3.07
C VAL A 342 21.00 16.65 -4.34
N LEU A 343 20.88 15.79 -5.35
CA LEU A 343 21.47 16.01 -6.68
C LEU A 343 20.43 16.68 -7.58
N LEU A 344 20.66 17.93 -7.95
CA LEU A 344 19.80 18.68 -8.86
C LEU A 344 20.07 18.31 -10.31
N ARG A 345 19.01 18.18 -11.07
CA ARG A 345 19.02 17.87 -12.49
C ARG A 345 18.16 18.86 -13.28
N THR A 346 18.61 19.19 -14.48
CA THR A 346 17.80 19.93 -15.45
C THR A 346 16.60 19.10 -15.91
N PRO A 347 15.62 19.69 -16.62
CA PRO A 347 14.53 18.93 -17.25
C PRO A 347 15.03 17.82 -18.18
N ASP A 348 16.16 18.02 -18.85
CA ASP A 348 16.78 17.05 -19.75
C ASP A 348 17.59 15.97 -19.01
N GLY A 349 17.79 16.10 -17.71
CA GLY A 349 18.49 15.13 -16.86
C GLY A 349 19.95 15.44 -16.58
N GLU A 350 20.49 16.54 -17.12
CA GLU A 350 21.88 16.91 -16.90
C GLU A 350 22.14 17.32 -15.44
N PRO A 351 23.24 16.89 -14.85
CA PRO A 351 23.65 17.34 -13.52
C PRO A 351 23.82 18.85 -13.46
N ALA A 352 23.25 19.51 -12.47
CA ALA A 352 23.33 20.96 -12.30
C ALA A 352 24.08 21.37 -11.03
N ALA A 353 23.65 20.90 -9.88
CA ALA A 353 24.24 21.26 -8.60
C ALA A 353 23.96 20.19 -7.54
N THR A 354 24.63 20.31 -6.40
CA THR A 354 24.32 19.56 -5.18
C THR A 354 23.84 20.55 -4.12
N ALA A 355 22.76 20.18 -3.43
CA ALA A 355 22.22 20.96 -2.32
C ALA A 355 22.14 20.12 -1.05
N GLN A 356 22.11 20.78 0.11
CA GLN A 356 22.00 20.14 1.41
C GLN A 356 20.77 20.70 2.18
N PRO A 357 19.56 20.27 1.83
CA PRO A 357 18.35 20.74 2.49
C PRO A 357 18.23 20.28 3.96
N GLY A 358 19.17 19.46 4.42
CA GLY A 358 19.25 18.94 5.76
C GLY A 358 19.04 17.42 5.81
N ARG A 359 19.12 16.88 7.03
CA ARG A 359 19.08 15.43 7.25
C ARG A 359 17.75 14.84 6.78
N TYR A 360 17.84 13.77 5.99
CA TYR A 360 16.69 12.93 5.68
C TYR A 360 16.32 12.09 6.91
N ASP A 361 15.04 11.94 7.17
CA ASP A 361 14.55 10.95 8.12
C ASP A 361 13.61 9.95 7.44
N LEU A 362 13.51 8.76 8.00
CA LEU A 362 12.73 7.64 7.47
C LEU A 362 11.23 7.97 7.31
N PHE A 363 10.73 8.94 8.06
CA PHE A 363 9.33 9.38 8.05
C PHE A 363 9.08 10.60 7.16
N ASN A 364 10.04 10.91 6.30
CA ASN A 364 9.93 12.04 5.37
C ASN A 364 9.31 11.59 4.04
N HIS A 365 8.02 11.76 3.92
CA HIS A 365 7.27 11.41 2.70
C HIS A 365 6.87 12.62 1.86
N PHE A 366 7.53 13.75 2.07
CA PHE A 366 7.27 15.00 1.37
C PHE A 366 7.98 15.04 0.00
N PHE A 367 7.81 13.99 -0.80
CA PHE A 367 8.46 13.83 -2.10
C PHE A 367 7.50 13.97 -3.28
N ASP A 368 6.19 13.85 -3.08
CA ASP A 368 5.17 13.99 -4.13
C ASP A 368 4.37 15.29 -3.92
N ILE A 369 5.08 16.42 -3.97
CA ILE A 369 4.43 17.73 -3.94
C ILE A 369 4.19 18.17 -5.38
N ARG A 370 2.94 18.10 -5.81
CA ARG A 370 2.54 18.44 -7.18
C ARG A 370 2.51 19.95 -7.39
N TYR A 371 2.84 20.36 -8.60
CA TYR A 371 2.74 21.74 -9.09
C TYR A 371 3.62 22.76 -8.34
N ALA A 372 4.55 22.30 -7.51
CA ALA A 372 5.38 23.18 -6.70
C ALA A 372 6.26 24.09 -7.57
N PRO A 373 6.35 25.40 -7.27
CA PRO A 373 7.22 26.33 -7.99
C PRO A 373 8.70 26.20 -7.60
N GLU A 374 8.99 25.47 -6.54
CA GLU A 374 10.34 25.20 -6.02
C GLU A 374 10.47 23.70 -5.67
N LEU A 375 11.69 23.20 -5.58
CA LEU A 375 11.94 21.85 -5.04
C LEU A 375 11.78 21.88 -3.54
N LEU A 376 10.73 21.23 -3.02
CA LEU A 376 10.36 21.25 -1.62
C LEU A 376 10.80 19.98 -0.89
N PHE A 377 11.37 20.14 0.30
CA PHE A 377 11.85 19.04 1.13
C PHE A 377 11.43 19.22 2.57
N LEU A 378 11.33 18.12 3.31
CA LEU A 378 11.30 18.14 4.75
C LEU A 378 12.71 17.96 5.30
N GLN A 379 13.07 18.81 6.24
CA GLN A 379 14.30 18.73 7.00
C GLN A 379 13.97 18.41 8.46
N GLY A 380 14.47 17.29 8.98
CA GLY A 380 14.42 17.02 10.42
C GLY A 380 15.35 17.97 11.20
N ARG A 381 14.96 18.38 12.40
CA ARG A 381 15.82 19.15 13.30
C ARG A 381 16.94 18.27 13.88
N ARG A 382 18.08 18.89 14.18
CA ARG A 382 19.29 18.20 14.63
C ARG A 382 19.08 17.40 15.92
N ASP A 383 18.30 17.95 16.85
CA ASP A 383 18.12 17.40 18.18
C ASP A 383 16.92 16.44 18.29
N ASN A 384 15.90 16.62 17.45
CA ASN A 384 14.73 15.76 17.39
C ASN A 384 14.14 15.71 15.98
N PRO A 385 14.78 14.97 15.06
CA PRO A 385 14.36 14.92 13.64
C PRO A 385 12.98 14.29 13.45
N TRP A 386 12.46 13.54 14.42
CA TRP A 386 11.17 12.88 14.38
C TRP A 386 9.99 13.82 14.66
N ARG A 387 10.17 14.77 15.57
CA ARG A 387 9.14 15.71 16.02
C ARG A 387 9.16 17.00 15.24
N ASP A 388 10.34 17.58 15.14
CA ASP A 388 10.53 18.94 14.65
C ASP A 388 11.03 18.90 13.21
N LYS A 389 10.22 19.37 12.28
CA LYS A 389 10.57 19.43 10.86
C LYS A 389 10.40 20.83 10.32
N TRP A 390 11.22 21.14 9.33
CA TRP A 390 11.10 22.35 8.53
C TRP A 390 10.79 22.00 7.10
N VAL A 391 9.89 22.75 6.47
CA VAL A 391 9.76 22.78 5.03
C VAL A 391 10.88 23.67 4.49
N THR A 392 11.67 23.14 3.58
CA THR A 392 12.77 23.83 2.92
C THR A 392 12.54 23.83 1.42
N ALA A 393 12.95 24.92 0.76
CA ALA A 393 12.99 25.04 -0.67
C ALA A 393 14.43 25.02 -1.17
N VAL A 394 14.66 24.40 -2.33
CA VAL A 394 15.94 24.43 -3.02
C VAL A 394 15.76 25.13 -4.36
N ALA A 395 16.48 26.22 -4.53
CA ALA A 395 16.49 26.96 -5.78
C ALA A 395 17.36 26.24 -6.83
N ALA A 396 16.86 26.07 -8.02
CA ALA A 396 17.60 25.61 -9.18
C ALA A 396 17.84 26.81 -10.12
N PRO A 397 19.02 26.88 -10.79
CA PRO A 397 20.09 25.86 -10.83
C PRO A 397 21.09 25.89 -9.67
N GLU A 398 21.12 26.92 -8.81
CA GLU A 398 22.23 27.21 -7.90
C GLU A 398 22.33 26.26 -6.70
N GLY A 399 21.29 25.48 -6.39
CA GLY A 399 21.25 24.59 -5.23
C GLY A 399 21.15 25.33 -3.88
N ARG A 400 20.77 26.62 -3.88
CA ARG A 400 20.64 27.40 -2.67
C ARG A 400 19.45 26.94 -1.84
N VAL A 401 19.71 26.54 -0.59
CA VAL A 401 18.67 26.09 0.36
C VAL A 401 18.09 27.25 1.14
N ARG A 402 16.78 27.31 1.25
CA ARG A 402 16.04 28.29 2.03
C ARG A 402 15.02 27.60 2.93
N ARG A 403 15.09 27.81 4.22
CA ARG A 403 14.04 27.37 5.16
C ARG A 403 12.83 28.25 4.96
N LEU A 404 11.65 27.62 4.82
CA LEU A 404 10.38 28.32 4.66
C LEU A 404 9.66 28.49 6.00
N PHE A 405 9.22 27.41 6.58
CA PHE A 405 8.46 27.41 7.84
C PHE A 405 8.61 26.08 8.58
N PRO A 406 8.43 26.08 9.91
CA PRO A 406 8.36 24.85 10.67
C PRO A 406 7.07 24.09 10.36
N LEU A 407 7.18 22.78 10.31
CA LEU A 407 6.03 21.89 10.23
C LEU A 407 5.69 21.44 11.65
N GLU A 408 4.86 22.25 12.32
CA GLU A 408 4.42 22.00 13.69
C GLU A 408 3.08 21.30 13.69
N TRP A 409 2.93 20.36 14.58
CA TRP A 409 1.69 19.73 14.98
C TRP A 409 1.61 19.75 16.50
N ASP A 410 0.40 19.63 17.05
CA ASP A 410 0.17 19.71 18.49
C ASP A 410 1.10 18.78 19.28
N ALA A 411 2.10 19.37 19.91
CA ALA A 411 3.12 18.66 20.69
C ALA A 411 2.57 17.96 21.95
N SER A 412 1.35 18.30 22.38
CA SER A 412 0.70 17.67 23.54
C SER A 412 0.40 16.18 23.30
N ARG A 413 0.31 15.78 22.03
CA ARG A 413 0.03 14.39 21.63
C ARG A 413 1.25 13.47 21.67
N GLY A 414 2.46 14.02 21.86
CA GLY A 414 3.70 13.25 21.79
C GLY A 414 3.90 12.62 20.40
N GLY A 415 4.97 11.88 20.20
CA GLY A 415 5.13 11.05 19.00
C GLY A 415 5.92 11.68 17.87
N HIS A 416 5.85 11.05 16.69
CA HIS A 416 6.62 11.37 15.50
C HIS A 416 5.71 11.96 14.43
N LEU A 417 6.08 13.13 13.92
CA LEU A 417 5.40 13.76 12.80
C LEU A 417 5.96 13.23 11.48
N CYS A 418 5.10 12.60 10.69
CA CYS A 418 5.42 12.14 9.33
C CYS A 418 4.74 13.06 8.32
N GLY A 419 5.48 13.54 7.34
CA GLY A 419 4.91 14.23 6.19
C GLY A 419 4.20 13.26 5.24
N GLY A 420 3.50 13.79 4.25
CA GLY A 420 2.80 13.00 3.24
C GLY A 420 2.75 13.70 1.88
N ALA A 421 1.93 13.18 0.98
CA ALA A 421 1.68 13.78 -0.32
C ALA A 421 1.07 15.18 -0.21
N GLY A 422 1.28 16.02 -1.22
CA GLY A 422 0.72 17.35 -1.26
C GLY A 422 0.68 17.96 -2.66
N ALA A 423 0.10 19.17 -2.71
CA ALA A 423 0.03 19.96 -3.93
C ALA A 423 0.19 21.46 -3.60
N TYR A 424 0.83 22.16 -4.50
CA TYR A 424 0.84 23.62 -4.48
C TYR A 424 -0.41 24.14 -5.22
N LEU A 425 -1.04 25.15 -4.66
CA LEU A 425 -2.16 25.87 -5.23
C LEU A 425 -1.85 27.36 -5.31
N ASP A 426 -2.30 27.99 -6.40
CA ASP A 426 -2.35 29.43 -6.51
C ASP A 426 -3.76 29.82 -6.96
N ASP A 427 -4.60 30.17 -6.01
CA ASP A 427 -6.01 30.47 -6.22
C ASP A 427 -6.38 31.85 -5.64
N ALA A 428 -7.65 32.19 -5.69
CA ALA A 428 -8.17 33.48 -5.18
C ALA A 428 -7.84 33.73 -3.69
N SER A 429 -7.53 32.69 -2.92
CA SER A 429 -7.09 32.78 -1.51
C SER A 429 -5.56 32.98 -1.38
N GLY A 430 -4.87 33.08 -2.51
CA GLY A 430 -3.41 33.23 -2.60
C GLY A 430 -2.66 31.90 -2.63
N PRO A 431 -1.32 31.98 -2.84
CA PRO A 431 -0.47 30.81 -2.95
C PRO A 431 -0.47 29.99 -1.65
N ALA A 432 -0.61 28.68 -1.78
CA ALA A 432 -0.72 27.77 -0.66
C ALA A 432 -0.08 26.42 -0.97
N LEU A 433 0.36 25.76 0.10
CA LEU A 433 0.76 24.36 0.10
C LEU A 433 -0.32 23.57 0.84
N VAL A 434 -0.99 22.66 0.14
CA VAL A 434 -1.86 21.66 0.77
C VAL A 434 -1.08 20.37 0.89
N HIS A 435 -1.02 19.80 2.09
CA HIS A 435 -0.31 18.55 2.29
C HIS A 435 -0.98 17.69 3.37
N THR A 436 -0.69 16.42 3.32
CA THR A 436 -1.09 15.45 4.33
C THR A 436 0.01 15.24 5.36
N GLY A 437 -0.33 14.65 6.48
CA GLY A 437 0.61 14.20 7.50
C GLY A 437 -0.07 13.32 8.53
N VAL A 438 0.76 12.68 9.35
CA VAL A 438 0.31 11.86 10.49
C VAL A 438 1.21 12.08 11.69
N VAL A 439 0.66 11.91 12.87
CA VAL A 439 1.42 11.88 14.13
C VAL A 439 1.28 10.49 14.73
N HIS A 440 2.36 9.73 14.74
CA HIS A 440 2.44 8.44 15.42
C HIS A 440 2.93 8.63 16.85
N ASP A 441 2.24 8.08 17.82
CA ASP A 441 2.79 7.86 19.15
C ASP A 441 3.52 6.51 19.23
N GLY A 442 4.00 6.13 20.41
CA GLY A 442 4.66 4.84 20.61
C GLY A 442 3.76 3.62 20.38
N ALA A 443 2.44 3.79 20.30
CA ALA A 443 1.44 2.74 20.05
C ALA A 443 0.94 2.72 18.60
N GLY A 444 1.39 3.64 17.74
CA GLY A 444 1.00 3.76 16.35
C GLY A 444 0.10 4.97 16.07
N LEU A 445 -0.70 4.90 15.01
CA LEU A 445 -1.62 5.96 14.64
C LEU A 445 -2.91 5.91 15.48
N LEU A 446 -3.13 6.91 16.30
CA LEU A 446 -4.38 7.09 17.03
C LEU A 446 -5.45 7.78 16.16
N PRO A 447 -6.75 7.57 16.44
CA PRO A 447 -7.84 8.32 15.79
C PRO A 447 -7.63 9.85 15.88
N GLY A 448 -7.86 10.54 14.76
CA GLY A 448 -7.70 12.00 14.67
C GLY A 448 -6.25 12.48 14.52
N ASN A 449 -5.27 11.58 14.48
CA ASN A 449 -3.85 11.94 14.34
C ASN A 449 -3.37 12.01 12.88
N ALA A 450 -4.21 11.65 11.90
CA ALA A 450 -3.97 11.95 10.49
C ALA A 450 -4.62 13.28 10.13
N PHE A 451 -4.02 14.01 9.19
CA PHE A 451 -4.53 15.31 8.81
C PHE A 451 -4.25 15.68 7.35
N VAL A 452 -5.06 16.60 6.84
CA VAL A 452 -4.82 17.40 5.64
C VAL A 452 -4.82 18.86 6.06
N VAL A 453 -3.83 19.62 5.63
CA VAL A 453 -3.71 21.03 6.01
C VAL A 453 -3.40 21.89 4.80
N ARG A 454 -4.06 23.05 4.69
CA ARG A 454 -3.68 24.12 3.78
C ARG A 454 -2.88 25.18 4.55
N ARG A 455 -1.70 25.50 4.01
CA ARG A 455 -0.80 26.51 4.59
C ARG A 455 -0.52 27.60 3.58
N ALA A 456 -0.58 28.85 4.03
CA ALA A 456 -0.18 30.00 3.21
C ALA A 456 1.30 29.85 2.79
N TYR A 457 1.58 29.88 1.50
CA TYR A 457 2.93 29.78 0.98
C TYR A 457 3.53 31.20 0.74
N PRO A 458 4.79 31.45 1.08
CA PRO A 458 5.78 30.56 1.70
C PRO A 458 5.83 30.66 3.24
N ARG A 459 4.84 31.29 3.89
CA ARG A 459 4.87 31.63 5.32
C ARG A 459 4.50 30.48 6.27
N GLY A 460 3.78 29.47 5.77
CA GLY A 460 3.41 28.27 6.50
C GLY A 460 2.24 28.39 7.49
N ALA A 461 1.62 29.56 7.62
CA ALA A 461 0.45 29.71 8.49
C ALA A 461 -0.69 28.78 8.01
N ALA A 462 -1.22 27.96 8.91
CA ALA A 462 -2.35 27.09 8.60
C ALA A 462 -3.60 27.94 8.36
N GLN A 463 -4.26 27.72 7.23
CA GLN A 463 -5.52 28.36 6.86
C GLN A 463 -6.71 27.51 7.29
N TRP A 464 -6.61 26.19 7.11
CA TRP A 464 -7.53 25.20 7.63
C TRP A 464 -6.84 23.86 7.84
N VAL A 465 -7.42 23.01 8.69
CA VAL A 465 -6.97 21.66 8.97
C VAL A 465 -8.19 20.73 8.95
N PHE A 466 -8.09 19.63 8.22
CA PHE A 466 -9.01 18.51 8.25
C PHE A 466 -8.33 17.33 8.96
N THR A 467 -8.98 16.73 9.96
CA THR A 467 -8.46 15.59 10.72
C THR A 467 -9.14 14.29 10.28
N ALA A 468 -8.40 13.19 10.34
CA ALA A 468 -8.87 11.86 9.97
C ALA A 468 -8.30 10.79 10.93
N ASP A 469 -8.94 9.63 10.95
CA ASP A 469 -8.52 8.48 11.76
C ASP A 469 -7.54 7.57 11.02
N HIS A 470 -7.38 7.80 9.72
CA HIS A 470 -6.58 6.97 8.82
C HIS A 470 -5.60 7.81 8.03
N GLN A 471 -4.44 7.23 7.73
CA GLN A 471 -3.40 7.90 6.97
C GLN A 471 -3.84 8.13 5.53
N ALA A 472 -3.65 9.36 5.04
CA ALA A 472 -3.79 9.67 3.63
C ALA A 472 -2.64 9.03 2.83
N THR A 473 -2.99 8.37 1.74
CA THR A 473 -2.04 7.68 0.84
C THR A 473 -1.65 8.52 -0.34
N ALA A 474 -2.55 9.36 -0.85
CA ALA A 474 -2.29 10.29 -1.93
C ALA A 474 -3.19 11.52 -1.86
N LEU A 475 -2.72 12.60 -2.48
CA LEU A 475 -3.42 13.87 -2.59
C LEU A 475 -3.19 14.47 -3.98
N ASP A 476 -4.24 15.07 -4.55
CA ASP A 476 -4.16 15.98 -5.68
C ASP A 476 -5.09 17.17 -5.45
N ALA A 477 -4.81 18.31 -6.07
CA ALA A 477 -5.61 19.51 -5.87
C ALA A 477 -5.73 20.33 -7.15
N ALA A 478 -6.96 20.66 -7.53
CA ALA A 478 -7.27 21.49 -8.68
C ALA A 478 -8.73 21.98 -8.65
N ASP A 479 -9.04 22.99 -9.45
CA ASP A 479 -10.40 23.49 -9.71
C ASP A 479 -11.18 23.85 -8.43
N GLY A 480 -10.47 24.33 -7.40
CA GLY A 480 -11.07 24.70 -6.11
C GLY A 480 -11.33 23.53 -5.16
N PHE A 481 -10.85 22.33 -5.48
CA PHE A 481 -11.01 21.14 -4.65
C PHE A 481 -9.66 20.51 -4.30
N VAL A 482 -9.65 19.80 -3.15
CA VAL A 482 -8.58 18.93 -2.71
C VAL A 482 -9.12 17.50 -2.63
N TYR A 483 -8.53 16.62 -3.41
CA TYR A 483 -8.89 15.21 -3.48
C TYR A 483 -7.89 14.41 -2.65
N VAL A 484 -8.37 13.65 -1.68
CA VAL A 484 -7.52 12.87 -0.78
C VAL A 484 -8.04 11.46 -0.67
N VAL A 485 -7.16 10.49 -0.79
CA VAL A 485 -7.49 9.08 -0.55
C VAL A 485 -6.76 8.56 0.67
N PHE A 486 -7.40 7.66 1.39
CA PHE A 486 -6.94 7.13 2.67
C PHE A 486 -6.76 5.61 2.60
N ASN A 487 -5.84 5.09 3.41
CA ASN A 487 -5.61 3.64 3.54
C ASN A 487 -6.81 2.87 4.14
N SER A 488 -7.82 3.58 4.63
CA SER A 488 -9.14 3.02 5.00
C SER A 488 -9.99 2.58 3.80
N GLY A 489 -9.62 2.93 2.58
CA GLY A 489 -10.45 2.72 1.39
C GLY A 489 -11.35 3.90 1.06
N GLU A 490 -11.16 5.06 1.67
CA GLU A 490 -12.00 6.24 1.44
C GLU A 490 -11.37 7.25 0.48
N LEU A 491 -12.22 7.89 -0.30
CA LEU A 491 -11.95 9.16 -0.98
C LEU A 491 -12.71 10.28 -0.26
N VAL A 492 -12.00 11.37 0.04
CA VAL A 492 -12.57 12.61 0.56
C VAL A 492 -12.26 13.75 -0.40
N VAL A 493 -13.27 14.55 -0.74
CA VAL A 493 -13.12 15.78 -1.50
C VAL A 493 -13.40 16.96 -0.58
N LEU A 494 -12.42 17.83 -0.45
CA LEU A 494 -12.51 19.06 0.36
C LEU A 494 -12.59 20.28 -0.53
N ASP A 495 -13.31 21.30 -0.10
CA ASP A 495 -13.21 22.63 -0.68
C ASP A 495 -11.80 23.19 -0.40
N ALA A 496 -11.12 23.65 -1.45
CA ALA A 496 -9.75 24.11 -1.30
C ALA A 496 -9.64 25.38 -0.44
N ARG A 497 -10.69 26.21 -0.39
CA ARG A 497 -10.69 27.49 0.31
C ARG A 497 -10.84 27.36 1.82
N ASP A 498 -11.75 26.48 2.29
CA ASP A 498 -12.14 26.41 3.70
C ASP A 498 -12.00 25.01 4.33
N GLY A 499 -11.62 23.99 3.54
CA GLY A 499 -11.48 22.62 4.01
C GLY A 499 -12.81 21.89 4.26
N ALA A 500 -13.95 22.47 3.87
CA ALA A 500 -15.25 21.83 4.03
C ALA A 500 -15.37 20.55 3.21
N VAL A 501 -15.88 19.50 3.83
CA VAL A 501 -16.10 18.21 3.16
C VAL A 501 -17.23 18.35 2.14
N ARG A 502 -16.92 18.15 0.86
CA ARG A 502 -17.89 18.13 -0.25
C ARG A 502 -18.36 16.73 -0.57
N LEU A 503 -17.46 15.74 -0.41
CA LEU A 503 -17.76 14.33 -0.64
C LEU A 503 -16.91 13.47 0.31
N ARG A 504 -17.51 12.40 0.83
CA ARG A 504 -16.80 11.31 1.51
C ARG A 504 -17.39 9.98 1.07
N ARG A 505 -16.60 9.10 0.48
CA ARG A 505 -17.06 7.82 -0.08
C ARG A 505 -16.03 6.73 0.11
N GLU A 506 -16.51 5.55 0.50
CA GLU A 506 -15.73 4.31 0.47
C GLU A 506 -15.64 3.80 -0.98
N LEU A 507 -14.43 3.45 -1.42
CA LEU A 507 -14.17 2.90 -2.74
C LEU A 507 -14.46 1.40 -2.76
N ARG A 508 -15.25 0.97 -3.74
CA ARG A 508 -15.62 -0.43 -3.92
C ARG A 508 -15.53 -0.84 -5.38
N VAL A 509 -15.09 -2.08 -5.61
CA VAL A 509 -15.14 -2.75 -6.92
C VAL A 509 -15.86 -4.07 -6.73
N ASN A 510 -16.90 -4.33 -7.52
CA ASN A 510 -17.72 -5.54 -7.42
C ASN A 510 -18.25 -5.81 -5.98
N GLY A 511 -18.58 -4.72 -5.25
CA GLY A 511 -19.05 -4.79 -3.86
C GLY A 511 -17.94 -4.92 -2.80
N HIS A 512 -16.70 -5.20 -3.18
CA HIS A 512 -15.56 -5.33 -2.27
C HIS A 512 -14.83 -4.00 -2.09
N ARG A 513 -14.45 -3.68 -0.84
CA ARG A 513 -13.64 -2.50 -0.53
C ARG A 513 -12.26 -2.64 -1.17
N VAL A 514 -11.78 -1.54 -1.76
CA VAL A 514 -10.42 -1.44 -2.29
C VAL A 514 -9.64 -0.36 -1.56
N VAL A 515 -8.33 -0.57 -1.38
CA VAL A 515 -7.45 0.38 -0.71
C VAL A 515 -6.71 1.22 -1.75
N PRO A 516 -6.99 2.53 -1.85
CA PRO A 516 -6.28 3.42 -2.76
C PRO A 516 -4.88 3.73 -2.22
N LEU A 517 -3.89 3.82 -3.12
CA LEU A 517 -2.51 4.17 -2.78
C LEU A 517 -1.99 5.37 -3.56
N SER A 518 -2.54 5.62 -4.72
CA SER A 518 -2.15 6.74 -5.57
C SER A 518 -3.38 7.38 -6.20
N LEU A 519 -3.27 8.66 -6.53
CA LEU A 519 -4.36 9.47 -7.06
C LEU A 519 -3.81 10.49 -8.04
N THR A 520 -4.52 10.76 -9.12
CA THR A 520 -4.26 11.89 -9.99
C THR A 520 -5.56 12.44 -10.57
N ARG A 521 -5.65 13.75 -10.70
CA ARG A 521 -6.65 14.41 -11.52
C ARG A 521 -6.23 14.32 -13.00
N VAL A 522 -7.14 13.94 -13.86
CA VAL A 522 -6.93 13.87 -15.32
C VAL A 522 -7.60 15.04 -16.04
N ALA A 523 -8.79 15.40 -15.60
CA ALA A 523 -9.57 16.51 -16.11
C ALA A 523 -10.49 17.06 -15.00
N ALA A 524 -11.22 18.14 -15.26
CA ALA A 524 -12.20 18.67 -14.33
C ALA A 524 -13.19 17.58 -13.93
N GLY A 525 -13.30 17.31 -12.62
CA GLY A 525 -14.14 16.27 -12.06
C GLY A 525 -13.75 14.82 -12.39
N ARG A 526 -12.66 14.57 -13.14
CA ARG A 526 -12.20 13.21 -13.45
C ARG A 526 -10.92 12.86 -12.72
N LEU A 527 -10.95 11.74 -12.00
CA LEU A 527 -9.84 11.22 -11.20
C LEU A 527 -9.45 9.81 -11.64
N VAL A 528 -8.17 9.50 -11.53
CA VAL A 528 -7.67 8.13 -11.61
C VAL A 528 -7.03 7.76 -10.29
N ILE A 529 -7.43 6.62 -9.73
CA ILE A 529 -7.00 6.13 -8.43
C ILE A 529 -6.34 4.76 -8.63
N GLY A 530 -5.08 4.64 -8.24
CA GLY A 530 -4.38 3.35 -8.21
C GLY A 530 -4.58 2.66 -6.86
N THR A 531 -4.82 1.36 -6.88
CA THR A 531 -5.19 0.57 -5.71
C THR A 531 -4.11 -0.44 -5.29
N LEU A 532 -4.21 -0.90 -4.06
CA LEU A 532 -3.32 -1.91 -3.47
C LEU A 532 -3.40 -3.26 -4.22
N ASP A 533 -4.55 -3.61 -4.76
CA ASP A 533 -4.79 -4.84 -5.52
C ASP A 533 -4.48 -4.71 -7.02
N GLY A 534 -3.83 -3.62 -7.44
CA GLY A 534 -3.31 -3.44 -8.79
C GLY A 534 -4.31 -2.90 -9.82
N ARG A 535 -5.50 -2.47 -9.41
CA ARG A 535 -6.50 -1.83 -10.26
C ARG A 535 -6.26 -0.33 -10.40
N LEU A 536 -6.74 0.22 -11.50
CA LEU A 536 -6.88 1.67 -11.69
C LEU A 536 -8.36 1.99 -11.79
N LEU A 537 -8.86 2.81 -10.89
CA LEU A 537 -10.25 3.29 -10.91
C LEU A 537 -10.29 4.62 -11.65
N ASP A 538 -10.97 4.65 -12.78
CA ASP A 538 -11.26 5.88 -13.52
C ASP A 538 -12.64 6.38 -13.06
N CYS A 539 -12.65 7.52 -12.39
CA CYS A 539 -13.80 8.01 -11.64
C CYS A 539 -14.20 9.40 -12.07
N THR A 540 -15.52 9.68 -12.03
CA THR A 540 -16.07 11.02 -12.13
C THR A 540 -16.63 11.48 -10.79
N VAL A 541 -16.24 12.69 -10.37
CA VAL A 541 -16.80 13.40 -9.23
C VAL A 541 -17.76 14.45 -9.77
N LEU A 542 -19.04 14.29 -9.48
CA LEU A 542 -20.10 15.24 -9.81
C LEU A 542 -20.29 16.17 -8.60
N THR A 543 -19.93 17.44 -8.73
CA THR A 543 -20.01 18.45 -7.65
C THR A 543 -21.17 19.43 -7.88
#